data_7fe5ca0bcd4e074ea10924f15049fa0b
#
_entry.id   7fe5ca0bcd4e074ea10924f15049fa0b
#
_cell.length_a   1.000
_cell.length_b   1.000
_cell.length_c   1.000
_cell.angle_alpha   90.00
_cell.angle_beta   90.00
_cell.angle_gamma   90.00
#
_symmetry.space_group_name_H-M   'P 1'
#
loop_
_entity.id
_entity.type
_entity.pdbx_description
1 polymer ?
#
loop_
_entity_poly.entity_id
_entity_poly.type
_entity_poly.pdbx_seq_one_letter_code
_entity_poly.pdbx_strand_id
1 'polypeptide(L)'
;MSVASYKQKIGTLIQDTRQAKNLTQTQLAELIGTSQSAINRIEKGGQNISLEMVARISDVLSTNILTLGNSNKINFRVNGGKKLSGSIEVKTSKNAAVGLLCASLLNKGKTTLRHVARIEEVNRILEVFESIGVKTRWLNNNNDLEIIPPKRLDLENMDIEAAKRTRTVIMLLGPLLHQYDDFKLPFAGGCNLGTRTVEPHLVGLSAFGMQVEAREGTDYYHATVNETAPERAILLTERGDTVTENVIMAAALYDGTTIIRNASPNYMVQDVCFFLEKLGVKVEGIGTTTLKITGVRSINRDVEYHPSEDPIEAMSLIAAAIVTHSELTITRVPIEFTEIELAILRGMGLDYSLTDEYTARNGSTRLVDITIRPSQLTAPKDKLHSMPFPGVNMDNLPFLGLIATAAKGRTLVHDWSYENRAIYFTELTKLNGTIELVDPHRVYITGPTKWKAADVVAPPALRPSVVILLAMLAAPGKSILRDVYSINRGYEDLANRLNSIGAEIETVRDI
;
A
#
# COMPACT_ATOMS: atom_id res chain seq x y z
N MET A 1 15.27 -16.42 3.50
CA MET A 1 15.42 -17.24 4.74
C MET A 1 16.25 -18.47 4.44
N SER A 2 17.27 -18.79 5.27
CA SER A 2 18.09 -19.99 5.08
C SER A 2 17.27 -21.26 5.36
N VAL A 3 17.65 -22.40 4.76
CA VAL A 3 17.02 -23.71 5.03
C VAL A 3 17.00 -24.04 6.52
N ALA A 4 18.02 -23.59 7.28
CA ALA A 4 18.10 -23.73 8.74
C ALA A 4 16.94 -22.97 9.46
N SER A 5 16.56 -21.79 8.99
CA SER A 5 15.45 -21.01 9.54
C SER A 5 14.08 -21.69 9.32
N TYR A 6 13.88 -22.36 8.17
CA TYR A 6 12.64 -23.13 7.92
C TYR A 6 12.54 -24.36 8.82
N LYS A 7 13.64 -25.10 9.01
CA LYS A 7 13.66 -26.27 9.90
C LYS A 7 13.29 -25.88 11.34
N GLN A 8 13.84 -24.77 11.82
CA GLN A 8 13.54 -24.27 13.16
C GLN A 8 12.06 -23.88 13.30
N LYS A 9 11.49 -23.18 12.32
CA LYS A 9 10.07 -22.78 12.33
C LYS A 9 9.13 -23.98 12.32
N ILE A 10 9.41 -24.99 11.48
CA ILE A 10 8.62 -26.23 11.42
C ILE A 10 8.74 -26.99 12.75
N GLY A 11 9.93 -27.07 13.30
CA GLY A 11 10.16 -27.73 14.59
C GLY A 11 9.39 -27.07 15.73
N THR A 12 9.42 -25.74 15.83
CA THR A 12 8.67 -24.97 16.83
C THR A 12 7.16 -25.17 16.65
N LEU A 13 6.64 -25.13 15.41
CA LEU A 13 5.22 -25.36 15.15
C LEU A 13 4.76 -26.75 15.60
N ILE A 14 5.57 -27.78 15.33
CA ILE A 14 5.28 -29.17 15.79
C ILE A 14 5.26 -29.22 17.32
N GLN A 15 6.23 -28.59 17.99
CA GLN A 15 6.33 -28.55 19.43
C GLN A 15 5.08 -27.87 20.06
N ASP A 16 4.75 -26.66 19.59
CA ASP A 16 3.63 -25.89 20.11
C ASP A 16 2.28 -26.63 19.92
N THR A 17 2.09 -27.22 18.73
CA THR A 17 0.86 -27.97 18.43
C THR A 17 0.76 -29.25 19.28
N ARG A 18 1.87 -29.98 19.47
CA ARG A 18 1.92 -31.14 20.34
C ARG A 18 1.57 -30.77 21.78
N GLN A 19 2.18 -29.68 22.30
CA GLN A 19 1.92 -29.22 23.67
C GLN A 19 0.46 -28.76 23.83
N ALA A 20 -0.12 -28.07 22.87
CA ALA A 20 -1.52 -27.67 22.87
C ALA A 20 -2.48 -28.86 22.93
N LYS A 21 -2.06 -30.04 22.45
CA LYS A 21 -2.79 -31.30 22.55
C LYS A 21 -2.43 -32.14 23.78
N ASN A 22 -1.63 -31.62 24.71
CA ASN A 22 -1.15 -32.28 25.91
C ASN A 22 -0.43 -33.62 25.64
N LEU A 23 0.23 -33.76 24.48
CA LEU A 23 1.03 -34.92 24.13
C LEU A 23 2.47 -34.74 24.58
N THR A 24 3.08 -35.79 25.16
CA THR A 24 4.52 -35.85 25.38
C THR A 24 5.26 -36.20 24.07
N GLN A 25 6.55 -35.90 24.00
CA GLN A 25 7.37 -36.31 22.83
C GLN A 25 7.35 -37.83 22.61
N THR A 26 7.30 -38.64 23.67
CA THR A 26 7.19 -40.07 23.63
C THR A 26 5.87 -40.52 23.04
N GLN A 27 4.77 -39.98 23.49
CA GLN A 27 3.43 -40.29 22.96
C GLN A 27 3.30 -39.93 21.48
N LEU A 28 3.79 -38.75 21.07
CA LEU A 28 3.79 -38.38 19.66
C LEU A 28 4.66 -39.35 18.83
N ALA A 29 5.83 -39.74 19.35
CA ALA A 29 6.72 -40.69 18.69
C ALA A 29 6.07 -42.05 18.48
N GLU A 30 5.37 -42.58 19.48
CA GLU A 30 4.60 -43.82 19.39
C GLU A 30 3.51 -43.75 18.34
N LEU A 31 2.71 -42.66 18.34
CA LEU A 31 1.59 -42.48 17.41
C LEU A 31 2.04 -42.41 15.93
N ILE A 32 3.24 -41.90 15.66
CA ILE A 32 3.76 -41.77 14.29
C ILE A 32 4.78 -42.87 13.90
N GLY A 33 5.07 -43.77 14.82
CA GLY A 33 5.99 -44.88 14.56
C GLY A 33 7.48 -44.49 14.48
N THR A 34 7.95 -43.61 15.41
CA THR A 34 9.33 -43.13 15.46
C THR A 34 9.86 -43.12 16.90
N SER A 35 11.08 -42.61 17.12
CA SER A 35 11.67 -42.50 18.46
C SER A 35 11.49 -41.14 19.06
N GLN A 36 11.37 -41.03 20.39
CA GLN A 36 11.31 -39.77 21.13
C GLN A 36 12.52 -38.86 20.81
N SER A 37 13.70 -39.42 20.62
CA SER A 37 14.91 -38.69 20.26
C SER A 37 14.80 -38.06 18.85
N ALA A 38 14.09 -38.70 17.91
CA ALA A 38 13.82 -38.14 16.61
C ALA A 38 12.88 -36.96 16.70
N ILE A 39 11.79 -37.06 17.49
CA ILE A 39 10.88 -35.94 17.74
C ILE A 39 11.62 -34.76 18.37
N ASN A 40 12.45 -34.99 19.37
CA ASN A 40 13.22 -33.89 20.00
C ASN A 40 14.15 -33.19 19.00
N ARG A 41 14.83 -33.91 18.08
CA ARG A 41 15.66 -33.30 17.05
C ARG A 41 14.85 -32.53 16.03
N ILE A 42 13.68 -33.02 15.66
CA ILE A 42 12.75 -32.38 14.75
C ILE A 42 12.28 -31.05 15.36
N GLU A 43 11.81 -31.06 16.60
CA GLU A 43 11.33 -29.88 17.31
C GLU A 43 12.42 -28.81 17.49
N LYS A 44 13.67 -29.20 17.60
CA LYS A 44 14.84 -28.32 17.67
C LYS A 44 15.37 -27.86 16.29
N GLY A 45 14.72 -28.28 15.19
CA GLY A 45 15.18 -27.96 13.84
C GLY A 45 16.50 -28.61 13.43
N GLY A 46 16.99 -29.57 14.21
CA GLY A 46 18.29 -30.23 14.02
C GLY A 46 18.29 -31.39 13.01
N GLN A 47 17.14 -31.72 12.42
CA GLN A 47 17.02 -32.85 11.51
C GLN A 47 16.23 -32.51 10.25
N ASN A 48 16.60 -33.08 9.11
CA ASN A 48 15.78 -33.07 7.91
C ASN A 48 14.56 -33.97 8.13
N ILE A 49 13.37 -33.46 7.83
CA ILE A 49 12.12 -34.20 7.92
C ILE A 49 11.70 -34.59 6.51
N SER A 50 11.41 -35.85 6.29
CA SER A 50 10.82 -36.31 5.02
C SER A 50 9.37 -35.84 4.92
N LEU A 51 8.86 -35.64 3.69
CA LEU A 51 7.46 -35.30 3.45
C LEU A 51 6.49 -36.30 4.07
N GLU A 52 6.85 -37.60 4.02
CA GLU A 52 6.06 -38.65 4.65
C GLU A 52 5.97 -38.49 6.18
N MET A 53 7.08 -38.15 6.83
CA MET A 53 7.11 -37.90 8.27
C MET A 53 6.27 -36.67 8.65
N VAL A 54 6.32 -35.60 7.84
CA VAL A 54 5.49 -34.41 8.05
C VAL A 54 4.00 -34.75 7.89
N ALA A 55 3.63 -35.56 6.90
CA ALA A 55 2.25 -36.02 6.70
C ALA A 55 1.74 -36.77 7.93
N ARG A 56 2.50 -37.76 8.43
CA ARG A 56 2.14 -38.53 9.64
C ARG A 56 1.98 -37.63 10.87
N ILE A 57 2.89 -36.67 11.07
CA ILE A 57 2.79 -35.70 12.18
C ILE A 57 1.55 -34.83 12.02
N SER A 58 1.26 -34.36 10.79
CA SER A 58 0.07 -33.55 10.49
C SER A 58 -1.22 -34.28 10.79
N ASP A 59 -1.32 -35.56 10.40
CA ASP A 59 -2.50 -36.41 10.64
C ASP A 59 -2.74 -36.59 12.15
N VAL A 60 -1.70 -36.99 12.90
CA VAL A 60 -1.80 -37.22 14.35
C VAL A 60 -2.12 -35.92 15.10
N LEU A 61 -1.48 -34.83 14.71
CA LEU A 61 -1.74 -33.52 15.31
C LEU A 61 -3.00 -32.83 14.74
N SER A 62 -3.67 -33.42 13.75
CA SER A 62 -4.83 -32.82 13.05
C SER A 62 -4.56 -31.36 12.67
N THR A 63 -3.38 -31.08 12.16
CA THR A 63 -2.88 -29.74 11.85
C THR A 63 -2.07 -29.81 10.57
N ASN A 64 -2.36 -28.95 9.61
CA ASN A 64 -1.57 -28.87 8.37
C ASN A 64 -0.21 -28.23 8.66
N ILE A 65 0.82 -29.06 8.88
CA ILE A 65 2.22 -28.63 9.11
C ILE A 65 2.91 -28.21 7.82
N LEU A 66 2.55 -28.86 6.71
CA LEU A 66 2.97 -28.49 5.36
C LEU A 66 1.77 -28.57 4.42
N THR A 67 1.41 -27.46 3.82
CA THR A 67 0.50 -27.45 2.68
C THR A 67 1.35 -27.53 1.40
N LEU A 68 1.42 -28.71 0.80
CA LEU A 68 2.02 -28.92 -0.52
C LEU A 68 1.04 -28.44 -1.59
N GLY A 69 1.02 -27.16 -1.80
CA GLY A 69 0.19 -26.50 -2.78
C GLY A 69 0.14 -25.01 -2.47
N ASN A 70 -0.09 -24.16 -3.46
CA ASN A 70 -0.17 -22.71 -3.37
C ASN A 70 -1.35 -22.19 -2.52
N SER A 71 -1.72 -22.80 -1.41
CA SER A 71 -2.94 -22.52 -0.65
C SER A 71 -2.73 -21.76 0.66
N ASN A 72 -1.76 -20.84 0.73
CA ASN A 72 -1.80 -19.76 1.72
C ASN A 72 -2.70 -18.60 1.24
N LYS A 73 -3.62 -18.88 0.30
CA LYS A 73 -4.55 -17.89 -0.22
C LYS A 73 -5.59 -17.57 0.84
N ILE A 74 -5.61 -16.33 1.24
CA ILE A 74 -6.65 -15.79 2.11
C ILE A 74 -7.82 -15.36 1.22
N ASN A 75 -9.03 -15.78 1.62
CA ASN A 75 -10.27 -15.45 0.92
C ASN A 75 -11.20 -14.71 1.87
N PHE A 76 -12.10 -13.89 1.33
CA PHE A 76 -13.19 -13.29 2.10
C PHE A 76 -14.51 -13.93 1.71
N ARG A 77 -15.27 -14.39 2.71
CA ARG A 77 -16.69 -14.73 2.57
C ARG A 77 -17.48 -13.52 3.04
N VAL A 78 -18.28 -12.94 2.14
CA VAL A 78 -19.04 -11.71 2.38
C VAL A 78 -20.53 -12.03 2.38
N ASN A 79 -21.23 -11.75 3.49
CA ASN A 79 -22.67 -11.78 3.54
C ASN A 79 -23.22 -10.36 3.34
N GLY A 80 -23.45 -10.01 2.06
CA GLY A 80 -23.79 -8.66 1.65
C GLY A 80 -25.28 -8.34 1.68
N GLY A 81 -25.64 -7.16 1.19
CA GLY A 81 -27.00 -6.61 1.23
C GLY A 81 -27.37 -5.99 2.56
N LYS A 82 -26.41 -5.74 3.44
CA LYS A 82 -26.61 -5.10 4.74
C LYS A 82 -26.21 -3.62 4.68
N LYS A 83 -26.90 -2.82 5.50
CA LYS A 83 -26.54 -1.43 5.70
C LYS A 83 -25.38 -1.33 6.69
N LEU A 84 -24.43 -0.45 6.38
CA LEU A 84 -23.41 -0.02 7.31
C LEU A 84 -23.95 1.10 8.20
N SER A 85 -23.38 1.29 9.40
CA SER A 85 -23.81 2.34 10.31
C SER A 85 -22.72 2.68 11.33
N GLY A 86 -22.85 3.84 11.97
CA GLY A 86 -21.91 4.30 12.99
C GLY A 86 -20.80 5.18 12.41
N SER A 87 -19.58 5.01 12.90
CA SER A 87 -18.43 5.85 12.53
C SER A 87 -17.20 5.00 12.27
N ILE A 88 -16.40 5.40 11.29
CA ILE A 88 -15.14 4.76 10.93
C ILE A 88 -14.05 5.80 10.69
N GLU A 89 -12.89 5.61 11.30
CA GLU A 89 -11.74 6.50 11.16
C GLU A 89 -10.90 6.14 9.93
N VAL A 90 -10.50 7.15 9.15
CA VAL A 90 -9.52 6.99 8.06
C VAL A 90 -8.13 6.75 8.65
N LYS A 91 -7.44 5.73 8.17
CA LYS A 91 -6.07 5.40 8.59
C LYS A 91 -5.03 6.25 7.85
N THR A 92 -3.81 6.20 8.36
CA THR A 92 -2.66 6.86 7.71
C THR A 92 -2.35 6.25 6.36
N SER A 93 -1.89 7.09 5.45
CA SER A 93 -1.68 6.72 4.06
C SER A 93 -0.52 5.73 3.87
N LYS A 94 -0.80 4.68 3.10
CA LYS A 94 0.20 3.77 2.57
C LYS A 94 1.27 4.50 1.76
N ASN A 95 0.85 5.37 0.85
CA ASN A 95 1.76 6.03 -0.08
C ASN A 95 2.66 7.03 0.66
N ALA A 96 2.10 7.79 1.60
CA ALA A 96 2.88 8.68 2.46
C ALA A 96 3.89 7.89 3.32
N ALA A 97 3.47 6.78 3.93
CA ALA A 97 4.37 5.94 4.74
C ALA A 97 5.59 5.47 3.94
N VAL A 98 5.40 5.08 2.67
CA VAL A 98 6.47 4.63 1.78
C VAL A 98 7.50 5.74 1.53
N GLY A 99 7.07 6.95 1.17
CA GLY A 99 7.93 8.11 0.97
C GLY A 99 8.70 8.48 2.24
N LEU A 100 8.01 8.49 3.39
CA LEU A 100 8.61 8.80 4.70
C LEU A 100 9.64 7.76 5.15
N LEU A 101 9.40 6.47 4.88
CA LEU A 101 10.37 5.41 5.13
C LEU A 101 11.66 5.67 4.34
N CYS A 102 11.57 5.93 3.04
CA CYS A 102 12.73 6.26 2.22
C CYS A 102 13.44 7.53 2.72
N ALA A 103 12.67 8.58 3.05
CA ALA A 103 13.22 9.84 3.55
C ALA A 103 13.88 9.70 4.93
N SER A 104 13.49 8.70 5.74
CA SER A 104 14.12 8.44 7.04
C SER A 104 15.60 8.07 6.92
N LEU A 105 16.05 7.55 5.77
CA LEU A 105 17.46 7.22 5.51
C LEU A 105 18.35 8.46 5.31
N LEU A 106 17.76 9.65 5.14
CA LEU A 106 18.51 10.92 5.14
C LEU A 106 19.00 11.30 6.54
N ASN A 107 18.32 10.80 7.57
CA ASN A 107 18.57 11.13 8.97
C ASN A 107 19.49 10.10 9.62
N LYS A 108 20.65 10.50 10.14
CA LYS A 108 21.56 9.63 10.91
C LYS A 108 21.09 9.40 12.35
N GLY A 109 20.17 10.22 12.84
CA GLY A 109 19.51 10.07 14.14
C GLY A 109 18.31 9.15 14.09
N LYS A 110 17.59 9.06 15.19
CA LYS A 110 16.40 8.22 15.30
C LYS A 110 15.18 8.91 14.69
N THR A 111 14.46 8.19 13.85
CA THR A 111 13.16 8.60 13.33
C THR A 111 12.05 7.73 13.94
N THR A 112 11.01 8.34 14.48
CA THR A 112 9.81 7.65 14.94
C THR A 112 8.61 8.10 14.10
N LEU A 113 8.11 7.20 13.26
CA LEU A 113 6.86 7.43 12.52
C LEU A 113 5.69 6.91 13.36
N ARG A 114 4.74 7.81 13.67
CA ARG A 114 3.59 7.51 14.53
C ARG A 114 2.41 7.02 13.69
N HIS A 115 1.66 6.03 14.19
CA HIS A 115 0.46 5.49 13.55
C HIS A 115 0.68 5.01 12.10
N VAL A 116 1.80 4.35 11.84
CA VAL A 116 2.10 3.77 10.52
C VAL A 116 1.19 2.57 10.26
N ALA A 117 0.51 2.57 9.12
CA ALA A 117 -0.35 1.46 8.73
C ALA A 117 0.44 0.13 8.61
N ARG A 118 -0.06 -0.93 9.26
CA ARG A 118 0.55 -2.27 9.24
C ARG A 118 0.08 -3.05 8.03
N ILE A 119 0.76 -2.81 6.93
CA ILE A 119 0.44 -3.39 5.62
C ILE A 119 1.66 -4.09 5.03
N GLU A 120 1.42 -5.01 4.10
CA GLU A 120 2.51 -5.79 3.48
C GLU A 120 3.53 -4.91 2.74
N GLU A 121 3.13 -3.79 2.14
CA GLU A 121 4.07 -2.87 1.47
C GLU A 121 5.10 -2.30 2.46
N VAL A 122 4.66 -1.89 3.65
CA VAL A 122 5.55 -1.43 4.73
C VAL A 122 6.47 -2.57 5.18
N ASN A 123 5.92 -3.77 5.42
CA ASN A 123 6.71 -4.92 5.84
C ASN A 123 7.84 -5.25 4.84
N ARG A 124 7.56 -5.17 3.52
CA ARG A 124 8.57 -5.41 2.47
C ARG A 124 9.71 -4.39 2.51
N ILE A 125 9.39 -3.12 2.74
CA ILE A 125 10.41 -2.08 2.90
C ILE A 125 11.25 -2.32 4.15
N LEU A 126 10.62 -2.73 5.26
CA LEU A 126 11.34 -3.06 6.50
C LEU A 126 12.25 -4.27 6.33
N GLU A 127 11.83 -5.31 5.58
CA GLU A 127 12.71 -6.45 5.20
C GLU A 127 13.96 -5.94 4.44
N VAL A 128 13.79 -5.04 3.47
CA VAL A 128 14.91 -4.41 2.77
C VAL A 128 15.78 -3.60 3.74
N PHE A 129 15.19 -2.79 4.61
CA PHE A 129 15.91 -1.97 5.59
C PHE A 129 16.75 -2.82 6.54
N GLU A 130 16.18 -3.89 7.09
CA GLU A 130 16.89 -4.82 7.98
C GLU A 130 18.06 -5.48 7.27
N SER A 131 17.92 -5.86 5.99
CA SER A 131 19.00 -6.47 5.22
C SER A 131 20.19 -5.55 4.97
N ILE A 132 19.97 -4.24 4.93
CA ILE A 132 21.02 -3.22 4.77
C ILE A 132 21.49 -2.62 6.11
N GLY A 133 21.10 -3.24 7.24
CA GLY A 133 21.57 -2.91 8.57
C GLY A 133 20.78 -1.81 9.30
N VAL A 134 19.66 -1.32 8.75
CA VAL A 134 18.77 -0.39 9.45
C VAL A 134 18.06 -1.13 10.57
N LYS A 135 18.10 -0.61 11.78
CA LYS A 135 17.34 -1.17 12.92
C LYS A 135 15.94 -0.61 12.90
N THR A 136 14.96 -1.51 12.86
CA THR A 136 13.54 -1.15 12.92
C THR A 136 12.87 -1.79 14.13
N ARG A 137 11.96 -1.08 14.77
CA ARG A 137 11.24 -1.58 15.93
C ARG A 137 9.83 -0.99 16.00
N TRP A 138 8.84 -1.86 16.08
CA TRP A 138 7.48 -1.45 16.36
C TRP A 138 7.30 -1.14 17.85
N LEU A 139 6.65 -0.03 18.16
CA LEU A 139 6.35 0.50 19.49
C LEU A 139 4.82 0.62 19.68
N ASN A 140 4.38 0.85 20.92
CA ASN A 140 3.00 1.20 21.25
C ASN A 140 1.96 0.24 20.65
N ASN A 141 2.09 -1.06 20.94
CA ASN A 141 1.25 -2.13 20.37
C ASN A 141 1.29 -2.18 18.84
N ASN A 142 2.46 -1.92 18.27
CA ASN A 142 2.73 -1.92 16.84
C ASN A 142 2.00 -0.81 16.05
N ASN A 143 1.75 0.32 16.65
CA ASN A 143 1.19 1.49 15.98
C ASN A 143 2.27 2.48 15.52
N ASP A 144 3.41 2.50 16.18
CA ASP A 144 4.52 3.41 15.89
C ASP A 144 5.74 2.62 15.44
N LEU A 145 6.50 3.19 14.53
CA LEU A 145 7.69 2.57 13.96
C LEU A 145 8.92 3.42 14.26
N GLU A 146 9.85 2.86 15.01
CA GLU A 146 11.18 3.44 15.25
C GLU A 146 12.17 2.93 14.20
N ILE A 147 12.95 3.84 13.61
CA ILE A 147 13.92 3.59 12.55
C ILE A 147 15.25 4.22 12.95
N ILE A 148 16.31 3.43 12.96
CA ILE A 148 17.66 3.88 13.29
C ILE A 148 18.63 3.36 12.24
N PRO A 149 19.03 4.19 11.26
CA PRO A 149 20.03 3.80 10.27
C PRO A 149 21.40 3.54 10.92
N PRO A 150 22.20 2.61 10.39
CA PRO A 150 23.60 2.45 10.80
C PRO A 150 24.45 3.63 10.29
N LYS A 151 25.69 3.74 10.74
CA LYS A 151 26.64 4.74 10.22
C LYS A 151 26.87 4.64 8.72
N ARG A 152 26.81 3.42 8.18
CA ARG A 152 26.90 3.11 6.74
C ARG A 152 25.98 1.91 6.47
N LEU A 153 25.16 2.04 5.42
CA LEU A 153 24.25 0.98 4.98
C LEU A 153 25.04 -0.12 4.25
N ASP A 154 24.65 -1.36 4.43
CA ASP A 154 25.24 -2.53 3.76
C ASP A 154 24.45 -2.84 2.49
N LEU A 155 24.71 -2.07 1.42
CA LEU A 155 23.98 -2.21 0.15
C LEU A 155 24.31 -3.49 -0.60
N GLU A 156 25.47 -4.12 -0.33
CA GLU A 156 25.88 -5.38 -0.99
C GLU A 156 25.06 -6.57 -0.53
N ASN A 157 24.57 -6.53 0.72
CA ASN A 157 23.75 -7.59 1.32
C ASN A 157 22.24 -7.31 1.24
N MET A 158 21.80 -6.37 0.41
CA MET A 158 20.38 -6.06 0.23
C MET A 158 19.60 -7.30 -0.19
N ASP A 159 18.47 -7.58 0.47
CA ASP A 159 17.57 -8.68 0.12
C ASP A 159 16.89 -8.42 -1.24
N ILE A 160 17.42 -9.07 -2.28
CA ILE A 160 16.93 -8.95 -3.67
C ILE A 160 15.48 -9.42 -3.79
N GLU A 161 15.10 -10.48 -3.09
CA GLU A 161 13.74 -11.01 -3.17
C GLU A 161 12.70 -10.10 -2.49
N ALA A 162 13.05 -9.48 -1.36
CA ALA A 162 12.22 -8.44 -0.75
C ALA A 162 12.13 -7.20 -1.65
N ALA A 163 13.24 -6.76 -2.22
CA ALA A 163 13.32 -5.63 -3.13
C ALA A 163 12.47 -5.83 -4.39
N LYS A 164 12.51 -7.00 -5.01
CA LYS A 164 11.70 -7.34 -6.20
C LYS A 164 10.18 -7.36 -5.94
N ARG A 165 9.75 -7.41 -4.68
CA ARG A 165 8.31 -7.41 -4.31
C ARG A 165 7.73 -6.01 -4.14
N THR A 166 8.56 -4.95 -4.17
CA THR A 166 8.12 -3.56 -4.06
C THR A 166 8.74 -2.68 -5.13
N ARG A 167 8.00 -1.69 -5.62
CA ARG A 167 8.58 -0.65 -6.49
C ARG A 167 9.35 0.41 -5.72
N THR A 168 9.15 0.48 -4.44
CA THR A 168 9.70 1.52 -3.56
C THR A 168 11.22 1.57 -3.58
N VAL A 169 11.89 0.45 -3.89
CA VAL A 169 13.36 0.38 -3.95
C VAL A 169 13.96 1.46 -4.84
N ILE A 170 13.31 1.85 -5.94
CA ILE A 170 13.79 2.94 -6.80
C ILE A 170 13.87 4.29 -6.08
N MET A 171 13.05 4.50 -5.05
CA MET A 171 13.03 5.72 -4.25
C MET A 171 14.23 5.83 -3.30
N LEU A 172 15.01 4.77 -3.15
CA LEU A 172 16.27 4.81 -2.39
C LEU A 172 17.38 5.54 -3.13
N LEU A 173 17.26 5.76 -4.46
CA LEU A 173 18.27 6.51 -5.23
C LEU A 173 18.50 7.92 -4.67
N GLY A 174 17.41 8.66 -4.36
CA GLY A 174 17.51 10.02 -3.83
C GLY A 174 18.24 10.10 -2.48
N PRO A 175 17.84 9.34 -1.45
CA PRO A 175 18.52 9.31 -0.16
C PRO A 175 19.98 8.85 -0.23
N LEU A 176 20.32 7.96 -1.15
CA LEU A 176 21.67 7.40 -1.26
C LEU A 176 22.63 8.26 -2.06
N LEU A 177 22.14 9.16 -2.92
CA LEU A 177 22.90 9.93 -3.89
C LEU A 177 24.11 10.65 -3.29
N HIS A 178 23.95 11.31 -2.13
CA HIS A 178 25.04 12.03 -1.45
C HIS A 178 25.77 11.20 -0.39
N GLN A 179 25.50 9.89 -0.34
CA GLN A 179 26.10 8.98 0.64
C GLN A 179 27.06 7.96 0.01
N TYR A 180 26.92 7.71 -1.32
CA TYR A 180 27.65 6.69 -2.05
C TYR A 180 28.00 7.18 -3.47
N ASP A 181 29.26 7.04 -3.86
CA ASP A 181 29.72 7.39 -5.22
C ASP A 181 29.45 6.28 -6.24
N ASP A 182 29.33 5.03 -5.75
CA ASP A 182 29.06 3.83 -6.55
C ASP A 182 28.27 2.83 -5.72
N PHE A 183 27.12 2.37 -6.25
CA PHE A 183 26.30 1.38 -5.58
C PHE A 183 25.34 0.67 -6.55
N LYS A 184 24.77 -0.44 -6.07
CA LYS A 184 23.80 -1.24 -6.82
C LYS A 184 22.47 -1.29 -6.09
N LEU A 185 21.38 -1.19 -6.86
CA LEU A 185 20.03 -1.42 -6.36
C LEU A 185 19.35 -2.51 -7.18
N PRO A 186 18.67 -3.49 -6.55
CA PRO A 186 17.87 -4.48 -7.29
C PRO A 186 16.81 -3.81 -8.16
N PHE A 187 16.45 -4.46 -9.27
CA PHE A 187 15.38 -3.96 -10.11
C PHE A 187 14.08 -3.84 -9.32
N ALA A 188 13.41 -2.71 -9.48
CA ALA A 188 12.14 -2.45 -8.82
C ALA A 188 11.08 -3.41 -9.35
N GLY A 189 10.47 -4.17 -8.45
CA GLY A 189 9.33 -5.04 -8.72
C GLY A 189 7.99 -4.33 -8.53
N GLY A 190 6.92 -5.08 -8.32
CA GLY A 190 5.61 -4.55 -7.93
C GLY A 190 4.46 -4.85 -8.88
N CYS A 191 3.43 -4.00 -8.92
CA CYS A 191 2.16 -4.25 -9.58
C CYS A 191 2.28 -4.44 -11.10
N ASN A 192 1.65 -5.48 -11.65
CA ASN A 192 1.65 -5.83 -13.09
C ASN A 192 0.64 -5.00 -13.93
N LEU A 193 0.21 -3.83 -13.45
CA LEU A 193 -0.65 -2.92 -14.21
C LEU A 193 0.19 -1.97 -15.05
N GLY A 194 0.42 -2.31 -16.32
CA GLY A 194 1.12 -1.49 -17.32
C GLY A 194 2.66 -1.45 -17.18
N THR A 195 3.32 -1.02 -18.25
CA THR A 195 4.77 -0.79 -18.29
C THR A 195 5.09 0.57 -17.69
N ARG A 196 5.64 0.59 -16.47
CA ARG A 196 6.09 1.82 -15.81
C ARG A 196 7.60 1.92 -15.92
N THR A 197 8.08 2.86 -16.71
CA THR A 197 9.51 3.17 -16.80
C THR A 197 10.03 3.79 -15.50
N VAL A 198 11.33 3.65 -15.24
CA VAL A 198 12.06 4.36 -14.16
C VAL A 198 12.77 5.61 -14.66
N GLU A 199 12.75 5.84 -15.96
CA GLU A 199 13.45 6.94 -16.65
C GLU A 199 13.17 8.33 -16.04
N PRO A 200 11.92 8.71 -15.67
CA PRO A 200 11.68 10.01 -15.06
C PRO A 200 12.46 10.24 -13.76
N HIS A 201 12.71 9.18 -12.95
CA HIS A 201 13.54 9.27 -11.75
C HIS A 201 14.99 9.58 -12.14
N LEU A 202 15.53 8.87 -13.15
CA LEU A 202 16.91 8.99 -13.58
C LEU A 202 17.18 10.37 -14.17
N VAL A 203 16.28 10.88 -15.00
CA VAL A 203 16.35 12.25 -15.54
C VAL A 203 16.40 13.30 -14.43
N GLY A 204 15.54 13.17 -13.40
CA GLY A 204 15.53 14.12 -12.28
C GLY A 204 16.82 14.08 -11.46
N LEU A 205 17.35 12.89 -11.19
CA LEU A 205 18.55 12.69 -10.37
C LEU A 205 19.87 13.00 -11.12
N SER A 206 19.88 12.91 -12.45
CA SER A 206 21.05 13.24 -13.27
C SER A 206 21.53 14.69 -13.07
N ALA A 207 20.62 15.60 -12.67
CA ALA A 207 20.98 16.99 -12.36
C ALA A 207 21.98 17.10 -11.19
N PHE A 208 22.05 16.09 -10.31
CA PHE A 208 23.04 16.01 -9.23
C PHE A 208 24.25 15.16 -9.58
N GLY A 209 24.41 14.79 -10.86
CA GLY A 209 25.54 14.00 -11.36
C GLY A 209 25.39 12.49 -11.22
N MET A 210 24.21 11.99 -10.90
CA MET A 210 23.94 10.54 -10.84
C MET A 210 23.71 9.99 -12.26
N GLN A 211 24.38 8.89 -12.56
CA GLN A 211 24.16 8.06 -13.74
C GLN A 211 23.74 6.66 -13.31
N VAL A 212 22.72 6.12 -13.94
CA VAL A 212 22.18 4.79 -13.58
C VAL A 212 22.09 3.96 -14.86
N GLU A 213 22.67 2.78 -14.82
CA GLU A 213 22.66 1.82 -15.92
C GLU A 213 21.93 0.54 -15.50
N ALA A 214 21.06 0.05 -16.37
CA ALA A 214 20.52 -1.30 -16.29
C ALA A 214 21.39 -2.20 -17.16
N ARG A 215 22.22 -3.08 -16.56
CA ARG A 215 23.09 -3.99 -17.33
C ARG A 215 22.32 -5.24 -17.72
N GLU A 216 22.36 -5.59 -19.00
CA GLU A 216 21.78 -6.84 -19.50
C GLU A 216 22.36 -8.06 -18.77
N GLY A 217 21.48 -9.00 -18.41
CA GLY A 217 21.86 -10.22 -17.68
C GLY A 217 22.08 -10.02 -16.18
N THR A 218 21.76 -8.83 -15.63
CA THR A 218 21.80 -8.57 -14.19
C THR A 218 20.42 -8.27 -13.64
N ASP A 219 20.27 -8.41 -12.31
CA ASP A 219 19.02 -8.14 -11.58
C ASP A 219 19.06 -6.79 -10.84
N TYR A 220 19.96 -5.87 -11.26
CA TYR A 220 20.17 -4.62 -10.54
C TYR A 220 20.47 -3.43 -11.47
N TYR A 221 20.13 -2.23 -10.97
CA TYR A 221 20.62 -0.95 -11.47
C TYR A 221 22.00 -0.67 -10.87
N HIS A 222 22.95 -0.22 -11.68
CA HIS A 222 24.23 0.28 -11.22
C HIS A 222 24.22 1.80 -11.26
N ALA A 223 24.34 2.43 -10.11
CA ALA A 223 24.35 3.87 -9.95
C ALA A 223 25.78 4.35 -9.66
N THR A 224 26.24 5.34 -10.40
CA THR A 224 27.49 6.06 -10.17
C THR A 224 27.19 7.55 -9.99
N VAL A 225 27.88 8.20 -9.08
CA VAL A 225 27.64 9.60 -8.75
C VAL A 225 28.93 10.40 -8.90
N ASN A 226 28.90 11.39 -9.83
CA ASN A 226 29.91 12.43 -9.91
C ASN A 226 29.22 13.73 -9.49
N GLU A 227 29.23 14.04 -8.19
CA GLU A 227 28.47 15.15 -7.65
C GLU A 227 28.64 16.44 -8.43
N THR A 228 27.54 16.97 -8.90
CA THR A 228 27.45 18.27 -9.57
C THR A 228 26.35 19.10 -8.94
N ALA A 229 26.52 20.41 -8.98
CA ALA A 229 25.45 21.33 -8.63
C ALA A 229 24.44 21.42 -9.76
N PRO A 230 23.12 21.39 -9.51
CA PRO A 230 22.15 21.69 -10.53
C PRO A 230 22.35 23.13 -11.07
N GLU A 231 22.78 23.26 -12.31
CA GLU A 231 23.04 24.56 -12.94
C GLU A 231 21.76 25.39 -13.16
N ARG A 232 20.62 24.71 -13.27
CA ARG A 232 19.30 25.29 -13.56
C ARG A 232 18.24 24.62 -12.73
N ALA A 233 17.04 25.16 -12.78
CA ALA A 233 15.87 24.48 -12.21
C ALA A 233 15.72 23.08 -12.85
N ILE A 234 15.55 22.06 -12.01
CA ILE A 234 15.27 20.68 -12.45
C ILE A 234 13.84 20.66 -12.97
N LEU A 235 13.64 20.36 -14.25
CA LEU A 235 12.34 20.17 -14.86
C LEU A 235 12.03 18.69 -14.91
N LEU A 236 11.05 18.23 -14.11
CA LEU A 236 10.60 16.86 -14.16
C LEU A 236 9.82 16.61 -15.45
N THR A 237 10.18 15.55 -16.18
CA THR A 237 9.51 15.16 -17.43
C THR A 237 8.15 14.51 -17.18
N GLU A 238 7.96 13.96 -15.98
CA GLU A 238 6.70 13.40 -15.48
C GLU A 238 6.34 14.06 -14.15
N ARG A 239 5.08 14.48 -14.00
CA ARG A 239 4.52 14.93 -12.71
C ARG A 239 4.14 13.72 -11.84
N GLY A 240 5.10 12.84 -11.63
CA GLY A 240 4.94 11.63 -10.82
C GLY A 240 5.20 11.92 -9.34
N ASP A 241 4.41 11.32 -8.46
CA ASP A 241 4.57 11.50 -7.01
C ASP A 241 5.94 10.97 -6.56
N THR A 242 6.24 9.71 -6.86
CA THR A 242 7.51 9.07 -6.45
C THR A 242 8.73 9.67 -7.13
N VAL A 243 8.60 10.17 -8.37
CA VAL A 243 9.67 10.92 -9.05
C VAL A 243 9.99 12.20 -8.28
N THR A 244 8.94 12.94 -7.93
CA THR A 244 9.08 14.19 -7.16
C THR A 244 9.71 13.93 -5.80
N GLU A 245 9.22 12.94 -5.05
CA GLU A 245 9.76 12.55 -3.74
C GLU A 245 11.25 12.18 -3.83
N ASN A 246 11.64 11.42 -4.84
CA ASN A 246 13.03 11.00 -5.03
C ASN A 246 13.97 12.19 -5.25
N VAL A 247 13.56 13.15 -6.09
CA VAL A 247 14.35 14.36 -6.37
C VAL A 247 14.37 15.31 -5.17
N ILE A 248 13.27 15.42 -4.41
CA ILE A 248 13.21 16.17 -3.15
C ILE A 248 14.20 15.59 -2.13
N MET A 249 14.24 14.26 -1.98
CA MET A 249 15.17 13.59 -1.07
C MET A 249 16.64 13.83 -1.47
N ALA A 250 16.97 13.80 -2.77
CA ALA A 250 18.28 14.17 -3.24
C ALA A 250 18.61 15.65 -2.93
N ALA A 251 17.69 16.57 -3.19
CA ALA A 251 17.88 18.00 -2.90
C ALA A 251 18.07 18.27 -1.39
N ALA A 252 17.53 17.42 -0.50
CA ALA A 252 17.60 17.61 0.95
C ALA A 252 19.02 17.54 1.52
N LEU A 253 19.92 16.74 0.93
CA LEU A 253 21.31 16.61 1.35
C LEU A 253 22.29 17.39 0.45
N TYR A 254 21.80 18.06 -0.58
CA TYR A 254 22.61 18.97 -1.39
C TYR A 254 22.83 20.29 -0.61
N ASP A 255 24.13 20.67 -0.40
CA ASP A 255 24.49 21.91 0.32
C ASP A 255 24.29 23.13 -0.59
N GLY A 256 23.06 23.46 -0.87
CA GLY A 256 22.67 24.56 -1.75
C GLY A 256 21.18 24.68 -1.92
N THR A 257 20.76 25.47 -2.90
CA THR A 257 19.35 25.67 -3.21
C THR A 257 19.01 25.00 -4.55
N THR A 258 18.04 24.11 -4.53
CA THR A 258 17.50 23.43 -5.72
C THR A 258 16.07 23.94 -6.00
N ILE A 259 15.80 24.27 -7.26
CA ILE A 259 14.45 24.57 -7.75
C ILE A 259 13.97 23.37 -8.58
N ILE A 260 12.82 22.80 -8.21
CA ILE A 260 12.18 21.70 -8.94
C ILE A 260 10.90 22.22 -9.57
N ARG A 261 10.75 22.06 -10.89
CA ARG A 261 9.56 22.44 -11.66
C ARG A 261 8.82 21.21 -12.17
N ASN A 262 7.52 21.33 -12.38
CA ASN A 262 6.59 20.25 -12.71
C ASN A 262 6.56 19.17 -11.62
N ALA A 263 6.81 19.57 -10.36
CA ALA A 263 6.69 18.70 -9.19
C ALA A 263 5.22 18.29 -8.97
N SER A 264 5.00 17.10 -8.44
CA SER A 264 3.68 16.71 -7.98
C SER A 264 3.33 17.43 -6.66
N PRO A 265 2.19 18.11 -6.57
CA PRO A 265 1.72 18.74 -5.32
C PRO A 265 0.84 17.80 -4.47
N ASN A 266 0.84 16.50 -4.71
CA ASN A 266 -0.02 15.54 -4.07
C ASN A 266 0.33 15.33 -2.58
N TYR A 267 -0.60 14.75 -1.79
CA TYR A 267 -0.49 14.64 -0.33
C TYR A 267 0.78 13.92 0.15
N MET A 268 1.20 12.81 -0.50
CA MET A 268 2.39 12.07 -0.10
C MET A 268 3.67 12.89 -0.31
N VAL A 269 3.73 13.69 -1.37
CA VAL A 269 4.84 14.61 -1.63
C VAL A 269 4.89 15.72 -0.59
N GLN A 270 3.72 16.27 -0.22
CA GLN A 270 3.63 17.27 0.85
C GLN A 270 4.09 16.67 2.18
N ASP A 271 3.72 15.44 2.49
CA ASP A 271 4.18 14.73 3.71
C ASP A 271 5.71 14.61 3.78
N VAL A 272 6.36 14.23 2.67
CA VAL A 272 7.82 14.20 2.61
C VAL A 272 8.39 15.61 2.84
N CYS A 273 7.80 16.66 2.24
CA CYS A 273 8.25 18.04 2.46
C CYS A 273 8.13 18.45 3.93
N PHE A 274 6.98 18.21 4.58
CA PHE A 274 6.77 18.52 6.00
C PHE A 274 7.72 17.73 6.91
N PHE A 275 7.98 16.48 6.59
CA PHE A 275 8.96 15.67 7.32
C PHE A 275 10.37 16.24 7.17
N LEU A 276 10.78 16.65 5.98
CA LEU A 276 12.09 17.29 5.74
C LEU A 276 12.23 18.60 6.51
N GLU A 277 11.17 19.40 6.66
CA GLU A 277 11.19 20.59 7.51
C GLU A 277 11.45 20.22 8.99
N LYS A 278 10.86 19.13 9.50
CA LYS A 278 11.19 18.60 10.84
C LYS A 278 12.67 18.20 10.95
N LEU A 279 13.25 17.72 9.87
CA LEU A 279 14.68 17.40 9.78
C LEU A 279 15.58 18.62 9.62
N GLY A 280 15.02 19.81 9.42
CA GLY A 280 15.74 21.09 9.32
C GLY A 280 16.12 21.50 7.91
N VAL A 281 15.57 20.85 6.91
CA VAL A 281 15.64 21.27 5.51
C VAL A 281 14.57 22.33 5.27
N LYS A 282 14.89 23.41 4.55
CA LYS A 282 13.91 24.44 4.20
C LYS A 282 13.24 24.10 2.87
N VAL A 283 11.90 24.02 2.87
CA VAL A 283 11.10 23.73 1.68
C VAL A 283 10.11 24.86 1.44
N GLU A 284 10.15 25.51 0.29
CA GLU A 284 9.23 26.57 -0.13
C GLU A 284 8.40 26.06 -1.31
N GLY A 285 7.12 26.42 -1.36
CA GLY A 285 6.20 26.02 -2.44
C GLY A 285 5.51 24.68 -2.24
N ILE A 286 5.45 24.15 -1.01
CA ILE A 286 4.72 22.91 -0.69
C ILE A 286 3.28 23.02 -1.19
N GLY A 287 2.77 21.96 -1.83
CA GLY A 287 1.43 21.94 -2.43
C GLY A 287 1.34 22.64 -3.79
N THR A 288 2.46 23.07 -4.36
CA THR A 288 2.52 23.66 -5.72
C THR A 288 3.39 22.83 -6.67
N THR A 289 3.37 23.17 -7.96
CA THR A 289 4.17 22.48 -8.99
C THR A 289 5.59 23.01 -9.09
N THR A 290 5.99 23.94 -8.22
CA THR A 290 7.36 24.46 -8.14
C THR A 290 7.82 24.45 -6.70
N LEU A 291 8.82 23.64 -6.41
CA LEU A 291 9.43 23.54 -5.10
C LEU A 291 10.80 24.20 -5.11
N LYS A 292 11.15 24.89 -4.01
CA LYS A 292 12.48 25.41 -3.76
C LYS A 292 12.99 24.81 -2.46
N ILE A 293 14.04 24.03 -2.54
CA ILE A 293 14.61 23.29 -1.43
C ILE A 293 15.99 23.85 -1.11
N THR A 294 16.20 24.29 0.12
CA THR A 294 17.52 24.63 0.64
C THR A 294 17.95 23.46 1.53
N GLY A 295 18.83 22.64 0.97
CA GLY A 295 19.31 21.43 1.62
C GLY A 295 20.37 21.70 2.67
N VAL A 296 20.82 20.63 3.32
CA VAL A 296 21.84 20.64 4.39
C VAL A 296 22.83 19.50 4.18
N ARG A 297 24.10 19.69 4.55
CA ARG A 297 25.15 18.67 4.36
C ARG A 297 24.93 17.37 5.13
N SER A 298 24.23 17.40 6.24
CA SER A 298 24.02 16.24 7.09
C SER A 298 22.85 16.48 8.02
N ILE A 299 22.07 15.42 8.24
CA ILE A 299 20.94 15.39 9.15
C ILE A 299 21.25 14.37 10.24
N ASN A 300 21.19 14.80 11.52
CA ASN A 300 21.35 13.93 12.68
C ASN A 300 20.47 14.45 13.82
N ARG A 301 19.20 14.04 13.83
CA ARG A 301 18.19 14.50 14.80
C ARG A 301 17.31 13.34 15.23
N ASP A 302 16.92 13.33 16.50
CA ASP A 302 15.81 12.51 16.94
C ASP A 302 14.51 13.24 16.59
N VAL A 303 13.68 12.60 15.75
CA VAL A 303 12.46 13.21 15.20
C VAL A 303 11.27 12.27 15.30
N GLU A 304 10.10 12.85 15.56
CA GLU A 304 8.82 12.17 15.49
C GLU A 304 7.94 12.82 14.41
N TYR A 305 7.23 11.99 13.65
CA TYR A 305 6.34 12.46 12.60
C TYR A 305 5.12 11.56 12.47
N HIS A 306 3.97 12.15 12.15
CA HIS A 306 2.72 11.46 11.85
C HIS A 306 2.46 11.50 10.34
N PRO A 307 2.40 10.38 9.62
CA PRO A 307 1.95 10.38 8.23
C PRO A 307 0.51 10.93 8.12
N SER A 308 0.19 11.57 7.00
CA SER A 308 -1.16 12.04 6.72
C SER A 308 -2.16 10.88 6.59
N GLU A 309 -3.43 11.17 6.81
CA GLU A 309 -4.55 10.28 6.56
C GLU A 309 -4.67 9.96 5.06
N ASP A 310 -5.19 8.77 4.73
CA ASP A 310 -5.26 8.27 3.34
C ASP A 310 -6.54 8.78 2.62
N PRO A 311 -6.45 9.73 1.66
CA PRO A 311 -7.63 10.20 0.92
C PRO A 311 -8.26 9.09 0.06
N ILE A 312 -7.49 8.07 -0.30
CA ILE A 312 -7.96 6.96 -1.12
C ILE A 312 -8.76 5.99 -0.26
N GLU A 313 -8.33 5.75 0.98
CA GLU A 313 -9.13 5.00 1.94
C GLU A 313 -10.43 5.75 2.27
N ALA A 314 -10.37 7.06 2.50
CA ALA A 314 -11.56 7.88 2.69
C ALA A 314 -12.56 7.70 1.54
N MET A 315 -12.09 7.77 0.29
CA MET A 315 -12.94 7.58 -0.88
C MET A 315 -13.52 6.17 -0.98
N SER A 316 -12.78 5.13 -0.57
CA SER A 316 -13.27 3.75 -0.53
C SER A 316 -14.41 3.59 0.50
N LEU A 317 -14.32 4.26 1.66
CA LEU A 317 -15.35 4.25 2.70
C LEU A 317 -16.59 5.05 2.28
N ILE A 318 -16.42 6.18 1.58
CA ILE A 318 -17.50 6.93 0.95
C ILE A 318 -18.23 6.05 -0.07
N ALA A 319 -17.50 5.36 -0.94
CA ALA A 319 -18.08 4.44 -1.91
C ALA A 319 -18.83 3.29 -1.23
N ALA A 320 -18.30 2.71 -0.14
CA ALA A 320 -18.96 1.69 0.64
C ALA A 320 -20.33 2.17 1.17
N ALA A 321 -20.37 3.37 1.77
CA ALA A 321 -21.61 3.95 2.28
C ALA A 321 -22.66 4.15 1.17
N ILE A 322 -22.23 4.65 0.01
CA ILE A 322 -23.10 4.94 -1.13
C ILE A 322 -23.70 3.65 -1.71
N VAL A 323 -22.86 2.64 -2.04
CA VAL A 323 -23.35 1.41 -2.71
C VAL A 323 -24.18 0.52 -1.82
N THR A 324 -24.01 0.63 -0.48
CA THR A 324 -24.83 -0.08 0.51
C THR A 324 -26.03 0.73 0.99
N HIS A 325 -26.27 1.92 0.43
CA HIS A 325 -27.34 2.85 0.82
C HIS A 325 -27.37 3.10 2.34
N SER A 326 -26.21 3.37 2.91
CA SER A 326 -25.96 3.50 4.34
C SER A 326 -25.83 4.94 4.79
N GLU A 327 -26.20 5.23 6.03
CA GLU A 327 -25.78 6.42 6.75
C GLU A 327 -24.52 6.10 7.52
N LEU A 328 -23.42 6.77 7.20
CA LEU A 328 -22.10 6.48 7.76
C LEU A 328 -21.31 7.76 7.99
N THR A 329 -20.72 7.89 9.17
CA THR A 329 -19.76 8.97 9.47
C THR A 329 -18.33 8.44 9.26
N ILE A 330 -17.58 9.13 8.41
CA ILE A 330 -16.18 8.85 8.11
C ILE A 330 -15.37 9.98 8.74
N THR A 331 -14.54 9.66 9.72
CA THR A 331 -13.78 10.66 10.47
C THR A 331 -12.35 10.80 9.93
N ARG A 332 -11.75 11.97 10.12
CA ARG A 332 -10.38 12.31 9.73
C ARG A 332 -10.15 12.26 8.22
N VAL A 333 -11.11 12.73 7.43
CA VAL A 333 -10.97 12.79 5.97
C VAL A 333 -10.08 13.98 5.58
N PRO A 334 -8.99 13.78 4.82
CA PRO A 334 -8.13 14.86 4.35
C PRO A 334 -8.83 15.63 3.23
N ILE A 335 -9.52 16.71 3.61
CA ILE A 335 -10.48 17.43 2.75
C ILE A 335 -9.85 17.96 1.48
N GLU A 336 -8.65 18.53 1.57
CA GLU A 336 -7.93 19.11 0.43
C GLU A 336 -7.74 18.13 -0.73
N PHE A 337 -7.62 16.83 -0.40
CA PHE A 337 -7.37 15.76 -1.37
C PHE A 337 -8.63 14.95 -1.74
N THR A 338 -9.81 15.42 -1.33
CA THR A 338 -11.12 14.78 -1.61
C THR A 338 -12.17 15.78 -2.10
N GLU A 339 -11.88 17.09 -2.10
CA GLU A 339 -12.84 18.15 -2.48
C GLU A 339 -13.40 17.98 -3.89
N ILE A 340 -12.55 17.62 -4.86
CA ILE A 340 -12.98 17.49 -6.25
C ILE A 340 -13.91 16.29 -6.44
N GLU A 341 -13.63 15.17 -5.79
CA GLU A 341 -14.49 13.99 -5.80
C GLU A 341 -15.82 14.28 -5.11
N LEU A 342 -15.81 14.98 -3.97
CA LEU A 342 -17.03 15.41 -3.27
C LEU A 342 -17.86 16.38 -4.10
N ALA A 343 -17.22 17.28 -4.85
CA ALA A 343 -17.92 18.21 -5.77
C ALA A 343 -18.62 17.44 -6.90
N ILE A 344 -17.95 16.44 -7.47
CA ILE A 344 -18.54 15.54 -8.49
C ILE A 344 -19.72 14.78 -7.89
N LEU A 345 -19.55 14.17 -6.72
CA LEU A 345 -20.61 13.40 -6.05
C LEU A 345 -21.81 14.26 -5.67
N ARG A 346 -21.58 15.51 -5.22
CA ARG A 346 -22.65 16.48 -4.99
C ARG A 346 -23.40 16.79 -6.28
N GLY A 347 -22.69 16.97 -7.40
CA GLY A 347 -23.27 17.14 -8.73
C GLY A 347 -24.10 15.94 -9.20
N MET A 348 -23.77 14.74 -8.74
CA MET A 348 -24.54 13.51 -8.96
C MET A 348 -25.76 13.38 -8.03
N GLY A 349 -25.89 14.22 -7.00
CA GLY A 349 -27.01 14.23 -6.05
C GLY A 349 -26.72 13.58 -4.71
N LEU A 350 -25.44 13.42 -4.33
CA LEU A 350 -25.08 12.89 -3.00
C LEU A 350 -25.45 13.91 -1.90
N ASP A 351 -26.17 13.44 -0.89
CA ASP A 351 -26.41 14.16 0.37
C ASP A 351 -25.32 13.79 1.39
N TYR A 352 -24.58 14.80 1.83
CA TYR A 352 -23.59 14.67 2.88
C TYR A 352 -23.42 15.97 3.66
N SER A 353 -22.89 15.87 4.86
CA SER A 353 -22.48 17.02 5.68
C SER A 353 -21.03 16.87 6.13
N LEU A 354 -20.38 18.01 6.32
CA LEU A 354 -19.01 18.14 6.83
C LEU A 354 -19.04 18.82 8.19
N THR A 355 -18.11 18.46 9.06
CA THR A 355 -17.78 19.26 10.25
C THR A 355 -16.98 20.50 9.87
N ASP A 356 -16.70 21.37 10.84
CA ASP A 356 -15.65 22.37 10.70
C ASP A 356 -14.29 21.66 10.47
N GLU A 357 -13.40 22.35 9.74
CA GLU A 357 -12.05 21.87 9.49
C GLU A 357 -11.21 21.83 10.77
N TYR A 358 -10.40 20.82 10.91
CA TYR A 358 -9.40 20.70 11.98
C TYR A 358 -8.07 20.16 11.46
N THR A 359 -7.00 20.40 12.22
CA THR A 359 -5.65 20.05 11.80
C THR A 359 -5.33 18.59 12.14
N ALA A 360 -4.69 17.87 11.19
CA ALA A 360 -4.17 16.53 11.38
C ALA A 360 -3.02 16.47 12.41
N ARG A 361 -2.66 15.26 12.81
CA ARG A 361 -1.55 15.04 13.78
C ARG A 361 -0.19 15.48 13.24
N ASN A 362 0.00 15.53 11.93
CA ASN A 362 1.22 16.06 11.30
C ASN A 362 1.36 17.60 11.42
N GLY A 363 0.31 18.30 11.84
CA GLY A 363 0.30 19.73 12.04
C GLY A 363 0.06 20.58 10.77
N SER A 364 -0.20 19.95 9.62
CA SER A 364 -0.27 20.64 8.32
C SER A 364 -1.51 20.25 7.49
N THR A 365 -1.91 19.00 7.48
CA THR A 365 -3.06 18.53 6.69
C THR A 365 -4.38 18.95 7.32
N ARG A 366 -5.32 19.44 6.50
CA ARG A 366 -6.68 19.83 6.92
C ARG A 366 -7.61 18.63 6.86
N LEU A 367 -8.34 18.38 7.94
CA LEU A 367 -9.26 17.26 8.08
C LEU A 367 -10.68 17.75 8.34
N VAL A 368 -11.63 16.92 7.94
CA VAL A 368 -13.06 17.01 8.31
C VAL A 368 -13.59 15.64 8.66
N ASP A 369 -14.71 15.58 9.35
CA ASP A 369 -15.55 14.39 9.41
C ASP A 369 -16.70 14.53 8.42
N ILE A 370 -16.98 13.47 7.67
CA ILE A 370 -18.02 13.45 6.64
C ILE A 370 -19.12 12.48 7.07
N THR A 371 -20.37 12.93 7.11
CA THR A 371 -21.53 12.06 7.26
C THR A 371 -22.23 11.90 5.92
N ILE A 372 -22.17 10.71 5.34
CA ILE A 372 -22.85 10.32 4.11
C ILE A 372 -24.26 9.88 4.44
N ARG A 373 -25.26 10.28 3.63
CA ARG A 373 -26.65 9.86 3.76
C ARG A 373 -27.12 9.11 2.52
N PRO A 374 -28.07 8.15 2.68
CA PRO A 374 -28.66 7.46 1.54
C PRO A 374 -29.22 8.47 0.51
N SER A 375 -28.76 8.35 -0.72
CA SER A 375 -29.09 9.31 -1.77
C SER A 375 -29.50 8.62 -3.07
N GLN A 376 -30.31 9.29 -3.90
CA GLN A 376 -30.62 8.84 -5.26
C GLN A 376 -29.70 9.59 -6.24
N LEU A 377 -28.65 8.88 -6.67
CA LEU A 377 -27.66 9.46 -7.58
C LEU A 377 -28.14 9.42 -9.04
N THR A 378 -27.70 10.38 -9.82
CA THR A 378 -27.82 10.44 -11.27
C THR A 378 -26.44 10.44 -11.92
N ALA A 379 -26.32 9.81 -13.08
CA ALA A 379 -25.07 9.79 -13.84
C ALA A 379 -24.60 11.23 -14.12
N PRO A 380 -23.30 11.52 -14.01
CA PRO A 380 -22.77 12.84 -14.32
C PRO A 380 -22.97 13.19 -15.79
N LYS A 381 -23.08 14.49 -16.11
CA LYS A 381 -23.25 14.95 -17.49
C LYS A 381 -22.00 14.76 -18.35
N ASP A 382 -20.83 14.75 -17.73
CA ASP A 382 -19.54 14.53 -18.37
C ASP A 382 -18.94 13.20 -17.89
N LYS A 383 -17.86 12.77 -18.55
CA LYS A 383 -17.11 11.58 -18.16
C LYS A 383 -16.45 11.74 -16.80
N LEU A 384 -16.26 10.63 -16.11
CA LEU A 384 -15.36 10.52 -14.98
C LEU A 384 -13.95 10.18 -15.48
N HIS A 385 -12.95 10.96 -15.14
CA HIS A 385 -11.56 10.71 -15.52
C HIS A 385 -10.61 11.22 -14.46
N SER A 386 -9.43 10.61 -14.36
CA SER A 386 -8.37 11.06 -13.47
C SER A 386 -7.57 12.21 -14.07
N MET A 387 -7.00 13.02 -13.20
CA MET A 387 -6.01 14.05 -13.54
C MET A 387 -5.00 14.19 -12.40
N PRO A 388 -3.75 14.65 -12.69
CA PRO A 388 -2.82 15.00 -11.62
C PRO A 388 -3.44 16.01 -10.65
N PHE A 389 -3.12 15.87 -9.36
CA PHE A 389 -3.64 16.79 -8.33
C PHE A 389 -3.44 18.28 -8.75
N PRO A 390 -4.42 19.16 -8.55
CA PRO A 390 -5.67 19.01 -7.76
C PRO A 390 -6.87 18.41 -8.52
N GLY A 391 -6.67 17.71 -9.63
CA GLY A 391 -7.72 16.94 -10.29
C GLY A 391 -8.05 15.62 -9.57
N VAL A 392 -9.01 14.87 -10.09
CA VAL A 392 -9.43 13.57 -9.53
C VAL A 392 -8.24 12.62 -9.45
N ASN A 393 -7.96 12.13 -8.25
CA ASN A 393 -6.88 11.17 -8.04
C ASN A 393 -7.14 9.89 -8.82
N MET A 394 -6.10 9.41 -9.55
CA MET A 394 -6.22 8.19 -10.36
C MET A 394 -6.58 6.95 -9.52
N ASP A 395 -6.21 6.91 -8.25
CA ASP A 395 -6.55 5.81 -7.34
C ASP A 395 -7.97 5.95 -6.75
N ASN A 396 -8.60 7.12 -6.84
CA ASN A 396 -10.00 7.36 -6.49
C ASN A 396 -10.96 7.05 -7.63
N LEU A 397 -10.49 7.11 -8.88
CA LEU A 397 -11.33 6.85 -10.06
C LEU A 397 -12.02 5.48 -10.04
N PRO A 398 -11.38 4.38 -9.58
CA PRO A 398 -12.05 3.08 -9.42
C PRO A 398 -13.29 3.14 -8.51
N PHE A 399 -13.24 3.92 -7.43
CA PHE A 399 -14.36 4.08 -6.49
C PHE A 399 -15.46 4.96 -7.08
N LEU A 400 -15.12 6.01 -7.83
CA LEU A 400 -16.11 6.78 -8.59
C LEU A 400 -16.81 5.92 -9.64
N GLY A 401 -16.10 5.01 -10.31
CA GLY A 401 -16.69 4.02 -11.20
C GLY A 401 -17.63 3.05 -10.49
N LEU A 402 -17.27 2.59 -9.29
CA LEU A 402 -18.16 1.79 -8.46
C LEU A 402 -19.42 2.59 -8.06
N ILE A 403 -19.27 3.85 -7.67
CA ILE A 403 -20.41 4.72 -7.33
C ILE A 403 -21.32 4.93 -8.55
N ALA A 404 -20.78 5.02 -9.75
CA ALA A 404 -21.57 5.12 -10.98
C ALA A 404 -22.55 3.94 -11.17
N THR A 405 -22.25 2.76 -10.60
CA THR A 405 -23.19 1.62 -10.61
C THR A 405 -24.44 1.85 -9.75
N ALA A 406 -24.40 2.79 -8.79
CA ALA A 406 -25.56 3.17 -7.98
C ALA A 406 -26.35 4.35 -8.59
N ALA A 407 -25.80 5.04 -9.58
CA ALA A 407 -26.40 6.22 -10.20
C ALA A 407 -27.38 5.83 -11.31
N LYS A 408 -28.51 6.53 -11.41
CA LYS A 408 -29.45 6.36 -12.53
C LYS A 408 -28.87 6.95 -13.81
N GLY A 409 -28.69 6.13 -14.84
CA GLY A 409 -28.21 6.54 -16.14
C GLY A 409 -26.94 5.81 -16.57
N ARG A 410 -26.26 6.36 -17.56
CA ARG A 410 -25.06 5.78 -18.16
C ARG A 410 -23.89 6.73 -17.99
N THR A 411 -22.82 6.26 -17.34
CA THR A 411 -21.60 7.03 -17.03
C THR A 411 -20.43 6.51 -17.87
N LEU A 412 -19.71 7.41 -18.53
CA LEU A 412 -18.41 7.09 -19.14
C LEU A 412 -17.30 7.26 -18.10
N VAL A 413 -16.55 6.22 -17.84
CA VAL A 413 -15.29 6.27 -17.08
C VAL A 413 -14.13 6.14 -18.06
N HIS A 414 -13.18 7.09 -17.98
CA HIS A 414 -11.98 7.11 -18.82
C HIS A 414 -10.73 7.11 -17.93
N ASP A 415 -10.14 5.93 -17.74
CA ASP A 415 -8.90 5.74 -16.98
C ASP A 415 -7.71 5.65 -17.93
N TRP A 416 -7.14 6.81 -18.27
CA TRP A 416 -6.07 6.97 -19.26
C TRP A 416 -4.66 6.91 -18.67
N SER A 417 -4.54 6.89 -17.34
CA SER A 417 -3.25 7.09 -16.63
C SER A 417 -2.23 5.99 -16.90
N TYR A 418 -2.69 4.75 -17.10
CA TYR A 418 -1.86 3.59 -17.42
C TYR A 418 -2.62 2.64 -18.34
N GLU A 419 -1.88 1.72 -19.00
CA GLU A 419 -2.45 0.74 -19.91
C GLU A 419 -3.44 -0.20 -19.17
N ASN A 420 -4.51 -0.57 -19.85
CA ASN A 420 -5.47 -1.58 -19.43
C ASN A 420 -6.23 -1.27 -18.12
N ARG A 421 -6.28 -0.03 -17.66
CA ARG A 421 -6.87 0.30 -16.36
C ARG A 421 -8.40 0.24 -16.31
N ALA A 422 -9.10 0.28 -17.42
CA ALA A 422 -10.56 0.15 -17.45
C ALA A 422 -11.05 -1.31 -17.45
N ILE A 423 -10.17 -2.27 -17.80
CA ILE A 423 -10.56 -3.68 -18.00
C ILE A 423 -11.13 -4.30 -16.72
N TYR A 424 -10.58 -3.98 -15.55
CA TYR A 424 -11.03 -4.60 -14.29
C TYR A 424 -12.48 -4.29 -13.93
N PHE A 425 -13.09 -3.23 -14.47
CA PHE A 425 -14.50 -2.96 -14.25
C PHE A 425 -15.41 -4.06 -14.80
N THR A 426 -14.93 -4.82 -15.80
CA THR A 426 -15.67 -5.97 -16.34
C THR A 426 -15.89 -7.06 -15.29
N GLU A 427 -15.07 -7.15 -14.24
CA GLU A 427 -15.27 -8.08 -13.13
C GLU A 427 -16.60 -7.84 -12.39
N LEU A 428 -17.10 -6.60 -12.40
CA LEU A 428 -18.40 -6.25 -11.80
C LEU A 428 -19.58 -6.93 -12.52
N THR A 429 -19.42 -7.39 -13.76
CA THR A 429 -20.46 -8.14 -14.48
C THR A 429 -20.77 -9.47 -13.81
N LYS A 430 -19.79 -10.08 -13.12
CA LYS A 430 -19.98 -11.31 -12.34
C LYS A 430 -20.96 -11.10 -11.18
N LEU A 431 -21.05 -9.86 -10.68
CA LEU A 431 -21.97 -9.40 -9.63
C LEU A 431 -23.26 -8.76 -10.22
N ASN A 432 -23.53 -8.97 -11.51
CA ASN A 432 -24.69 -8.41 -12.24
C ASN A 432 -24.56 -6.91 -12.59
N GLY A 433 -23.35 -6.33 -12.59
CA GLY A 433 -23.11 -4.97 -13.08
C GLY A 433 -23.31 -4.87 -14.60
N THR A 434 -23.89 -3.77 -15.06
CA THR A 434 -24.02 -3.49 -16.51
C THR A 434 -22.85 -2.64 -16.97
N ILE A 435 -21.82 -3.31 -17.46
CA ILE A 435 -20.53 -2.73 -17.84
C ILE A 435 -20.27 -3.00 -19.32
N GLU A 436 -19.98 -1.97 -20.08
CA GLU A 436 -19.64 -2.05 -21.51
C GLU A 436 -18.22 -1.51 -21.72
N LEU A 437 -17.26 -2.42 -21.97
CA LEU A 437 -15.89 -2.04 -22.27
C LEU A 437 -15.81 -1.49 -23.70
N VAL A 438 -15.40 -0.23 -23.85
CA VAL A 438 -15.20 0.42 -25.16
C VAL A 438 -13.80 0.10 -25.69
N ASP A 439 -12.79 0.26 -24.85
CA ASP A 439 -11.38 -0.05 -25.09
C ASP A 439 -10.65 -0.24 -23.74
N PRO A 440 -9.35 -0.54 -23.73
CA PRO A 440 -8.59 -0.75 -22.48
C PRO A 440 -8.64 0.40 -21.47
N HIS A 441 -9.03 1.61 -21.90
CA HIS A 441 -9.03 2.82 -21.09
C HIS A 441 -10.44 3.36 -20.81
N ARG A 442 -11.46 2.93 -21.56
CA ARG A 442 -12.82 3.49 -21.47
C ARG A 442 -13.87 2.42 -21.24
N VAL A 443 -14.75 2.71 -20.32
CA VAL A 443 -15.87 1.82 -19.98
C VAL A 443 -17.13 2.65 -19.74
N TYR A 444 -18.28 2.17 -20.24
CA TYR A 444 -19.59 2.66 -19.84
C TYR A 444 -20.13 1.82 -18.70
N ILE A 445 -20.63 2.48 -17.68
CA ILE A 445 -21.30 1.88 -16.54
C ILE A 445 -22.75 2.35 -16.51
N THR A 446 -23.68 1.43 -16.52
CA THR A 446 -25.12 1.75 -16.47
C THR A 446 -25.68 1.31 -15.12
N GLY A 447 -26.31 2.24 -14.41
CA GLY A 447 -26.95 2.00 -13.13
C GLY A 447 -28.41 2.48 -13.08
N PRO A 448 -29.12 2.21 -11.97
CA PRO A 448 -28.66 1.52 -10.77
C PRO A 448 -28.56 0.00 -10.94
N THR A 449 -27.50 -0.59 -10.41
CA THR A 449 -27.24 -2.03 -10.48
C THR A 449 -28.05 -2.79 -9.43
N LYS A 450 -28.71 -3.88 -9.85
CA LYS A 450 -29.31 -4.87 -8.95
C LYS A 450 -28.28 -5.96 -8.68
N TRP A 451 -27.47 -5.77 -7.65
CA TRP A 451 -26.37 -6.66 -7.31
C TRP A 451 -26.81 -8.09 -7.02
N LYS A 452 -25.97 -9.06 -7.37
CA LYS A 452 -26.11 -10.49 -7.05
C LYS A 452 -24.83 -11.01 -6.45
N ALA A 453 -24.97 -11.87 -5.45
CA ALA A 453 -23.82 -12.56 -4.85
C ALA A 453 -23.10 -13.46 -5.87
N ALA A 454 -21.78 -13.52 -5.80
CA ALA A 454 -20.95 -14.28 -6.72
C ALA A 454 -19.64 -14.77 -6.06
N ASP A 455 -18.99 -15.74 -6.72
CA ASP A 455 -17.64 -16.19 -6.41
C ASP A 455 -16.69 -15.58 -7.44
N VAL A 456 -15.74 -14.75 -6.97
CA VAL A 456 -14.84 -13.97 -7.84
C VAL A 456 -13.41 -14.11 -7.33
N VAL A 457 -12.45 -14.31 -8.24
CA VAL A 457 -11.02 -14.20 -7.91
C VAL A 457 -10.63 -12.71 -7.91
N ALA A 458 -10.00 -12.26 -6.83
CA ALA A 458 -9.57 -10.86 -6.73
C ALA A 458 -8.56 -10.53 -7.86
N PRO A 459 -8.72 -9.40 -8.55
CA PRO A 459 -7.71 -8.93 -9.47
C PRO A 459 -6.35 -8.76 -8.77
N PRO A 460 -5.21 -8.94 -9.47
CA PRO A 460 -3.88 -8.81 -8.86
C PRO A 460 -3.47 -7.36 -8.60
N ALA A 461 -4.45 -6.51 -8.30
CA ALA A 461 -4.28 -5.09 -8.04
C ALA A 461 -5.15 -4.62 -6.89
N LEU A 462 -4.60 -3.71 -6.06
CA LEU A 462 -5.18 -3.27 -4.80
C LEU A 462 -6.58 -2.66 -4.97
N ARG A 463 -6.71 -1.59 -5.76
CA ARG A 463 -7.97 -0.84 -5.88
C ARG A 463 -9.08 -1.64 -6.57
N PRO A 464 -8.82 -2.36 -7.68
CA PRO A 464 -9.80 -3.27 -8.27
C PRO A 464 -10.35 -4.31 -7.29
N SER A 465 -9.49 -4.91 -6.46
CA SER A 465 -9.93 -5.90 -5.47
C SER A 465 -10.84 -5.31 -4.42
N VAL A 466 -10.56 -4.09 -3.95
CA VAL A 466 -11.44 -3.38 -3.00
C VAL A 466 -12.76 -3.01 -3.65
N VAL A 467 -12.76 -2.55 -4.90
CA VAL A 467 -13.99 -2.28 -5.68
C VAL A 467 -14.91 -3.49 -5.71
N ILE A 468 -14.37 -4.70 -6.00
CA ILE A 468 -15.14 -5.95 -5.98
C ILE A 468 -15.67 -6.27 -4.58
N LEU A 469 -14.83 -6.14 -3.54
CA LEU A 469 -15.26 -6.33 -2.15
C LEU A 469 -16.44 -5.42 -1.78
N LEU A 470 -16.36 -4.13 -2.12
CA LEU A 470 -17.43 -3.17 -1.82
C LEU A 470 -18.71 -3.47 -2.60
N ALA A 471 -18.61 -3.91 -3.87
CA ALA A 471 -19.75 -4.39 -4.64
C ALA A 471 -20.39 -5.63 -4.00
N MET A 472 -19.60 -6.55 -3.43
CA MET A 472 -20.09 -7.72 -2.68
C MET A 472 -20.81 -7.32 -1.40
N LEU A 473 -20.40 -6.25 -0.70
CA LEU A 473 -21.14 -5.72 0.45
C LEU A 473 -22.55 -5.25 0.06
N ALA A 474 -22.72 -4.70 -1.13
CA ALA A 474 -24.01 -4.27 -1.66
C ALA A 474 -24.87 -5.44 -2.19
N ALA A 475 -24.26 -6.58 -2.55
CA ALA A 475 -24.92 -7.73 -3.15
C ALA A 475 -25.63 -8.60 -2.09
N PRO A 476 -26.97 -8.75 -2.11
CA PRO A 476 -27.67 -9.62 -1.18
C PRO A 476 -27.22 -11.08 -1.31
N GLY A 477 -26.95 -11.73 -0.17
CA GLY A 477 -26.52 -13.12 -0.09
C GLY A 477 -25.03 -13.29 0.16
N LYS A 478 -24.54 -14.53 -0.04
CA LYS A 478 -23.14 -14.90 0.28
C LYS A 478 -22.28 -14.85 -0.98
N SER A 479 -21.28 -13.98 -0.99
CA SER A 479 -20.24 -13.90 -2.01
C SER A 479 -18.91 -14.46 -1.47
N ILE A 480 -18.02 -14.86 -2.37
CA ILE A 480 -16.65 -15.26 -2.06
C ILE A 480 -15.70 -14.43 -2.91
N LEU A 481 -14.80 -13.69 -2.26
CA LEU A 481 -13.68 -13.04 -2.91
C LEU A 481 -12.41 -13.84 -2.64
N ARG A 482 -11.89 -14.49 -3.71
CA ARG A 482 -10.72 -15.36 -3.60
C ARG A 482 -9.42 -14.58 -3.77
N ASP A 483 -8.38 -15.00 -3.04
CA ASP A 483 -7.02 -14.47 -3.14
C ASP A 483 -6.93 -12.96 -2.85
N VAL A 484 -7.33 -12.58 -1.64
CA VAL A 484 -7.39 -11.16 -1.21
C VAL A 484 -6.03 -10.57 -0.79
N TYR A 485 -4.93 -11.24 -1.12
CA TYR A 485 -3.59 -10.75 -0.78
C TYR A 485 -3.36 -9.30 -1.22
N SER A 486 -3.87 -8.93 -2.41
CA SER A 486 -3.76 -7.57 -2.94
C SER A 486 -4.41 -6.51 -2.03
N ILE A 487 -5.48 -6.84 -1.30
CA ILE A 487 -6.12 -5.93 -0.33
C ILE A 487 -5.20 -5.67 0.87
N ASN A 488 -4.60 -6.72 1.42
CA ASN A 488 -3.73 -6.65 2.59
C ASN A 488 -2.41 -5.91 2.31
N ARG A 489 -2.05 -5.74 1.04
CA ARG A 489 -0.90 -4.91 0.64
C ARG A 489 -1.07 -3.43 0.97
N GLY A 490 -2.29 -2.93 1.05
CA GLY A 490 -2.50 -1.49 1.17
C GLY A 490 -3.60 -1.04 2.10
N TYR A 491 -4.38 -1.95 2.69
CA TYR A 491 -5.39 -1.65 3.71
C TYR A 491 -5.09 -2.44 4.97
N GLU A 492 -5.02 -1.73 6.07
CA GLU A 492 -4.85 -2.34 7.39
C GLU A 492 -6.17 -2.89 7.90
N ASP A 493 -6.23 -4.21 8.08
CA ASP A 493 -7.35 -4.92 8.73
C ASP A 493 -8.75 -4.52 8.21
N LEU A 494 -8.87 -4.32 6.88
CA LEU A 494 -10.07 -3.76 6.27
C LEU A 494 -11.34 -4.56 6.59
N ALA A 495 -11.27 -5.90 6.62
CA ALA A 495 -12.41 -6.75 6.89
C ALA A 495 -12.98 -6.52 8.30
N ASN A 496 -12.15 -6.53 9.35
CA ASN A 496 -12.58 -6.30 10.72
C ASN A 496 -13.09 -4.86 10.93
N ARG A 497 -12.47 -3.90 10.29
CA ARG A 497 -12.90 -2.49 10.36
C ARG A 497 -14.25 -2.27 9.67
N LEU A 498 -14.51 -2.89 8.54
CA LEU A 498 -15.84 -2.89 7.91
C LEU A 498 -16.86 -3.64 8.76
N ASN A 499 -16.48 -4.75 9.41
CA ASN A 499 -17.33 -5.48 10.33
C ASN A 499 -17.73 -4.63 11.54
N SER A 500 -16.84 -3.77 12.05
CA SER A 500 -17.15 -2.88 13.17
C SER A 500 -18.26 -1.85 12.88
N ILE A 501 -18.55 -1.60 11.61
CA ILE A 501 -19.63 -0.72 11.16
C ILE A 501 -20.81 -1.48 10.54
N GLY A 502 -20.90 -2.81 10.73
CA GLY A 502 -22.06 -3.61 10.36
C GLY A 502 -21.92 -4.46 9.10
N ALA A 503 -20.75 -4.54 8.48
CA ALA A 503 -20.47 -5.53 7.45
C ALA A 503 -20.39 -6.94 8.07
N GLU A 504 -20.52 -7.97 7.24
CA GLU A 504 -20.28 -9.37 7.62
C GLU A 504 -19.28 -10.00 6.64
N ILE A 505 -18.00 -9.86 6.99
CA ILE A 505 -16.87 -10.40 6.22
C ILE A 505 -16.15 -11.42 7.11
N GLU A 506 -16.08 -12.65 6.66
CA GLU A 506 -15.32 -13.72 7.30
C GLU A 506 -14.03 -13.97 6.48
N THR A 507 -12.90 -13.98 7.17
CA THR A 507 -11.62 -14.37 6.56
C THR A 507 -11.50 -15.89 6.58
N VAL A 508 -11.39 -16.51 5.41
CA VAL A 508 -11.36 -17.97 5.25
C VAL A 508 -10.08 -18.36 4.54
N ARG A 509 -9.43 -19.40 5.04
CA ARG A 509 -8.29 -20.05 4.39
C ARG A 509 -8.82 -21.36 3.79
N ASP A 510 -8.36 -21.69 2.58
CA ASP A 510 -8.68 -22.96 1.89
C ASP A 510 -10.20 -23.17 1.66
N ILE A 511 -10.74 -22.58 0.57
CA ILE A 511 -12.07 -22.90 0.02
C ILE A 511 -11.90 -23.58 -1.34
#